data_5b71930d3db42c6264339f6a87659509
#
_entry.id   5b71930d3db42c6264339f6a87659509
#
_cell.length_a   1.000
_cell.length_b   1.000
_cell.length_c   1.000
_cell.angle_alpha   90.00
_cell.angle_beta   90.00
_cell.angle_gamma   90.00
#
_symmetry.space_group_name_H-M   'P 1'
#
loop_
_entity.id
_entity.type
_entity.pdbx_description
1 polymer ?
#
loop_
_entity_poly.entity_id
_entity_poly.type
_entity_poly.pdbx_seq_one_letter_code
_entity_poly.pdbx_strand_id
1 'polypeptide(L)'
;MALTSGAMKITFCCTDTKAEPWLQGLSAALPGAELSVWEPGAPVADYAVVWAPPQQFMDEQQGIKALFNIGAGVDALLQRRLPQGARVVRLDDAGMAVQMAEYVCHAVIRHFREFDQYEASMRAGQWAYRKPRLRQDFAVGVMGLGVLGERVAKALAQFDFPVNGWSRSPKAIDGVRAFTGAEQFNDFLGASRVLVNLLPLTPDTTDVINKDALSRLQTGAYVINVARGAHLVDEDLLAAIDSGHVAGATLDVFRTEPLPAGHAFWNHPRITITPHTSARTLREESIAQIARKMAALQRGEAVAGVVNPARGY
;
A
#
# COMPACT_ATOMS: atom_id res chain seq x y z
N MET A 1 13.76 -37.15 24.51
CA MET A 1 13.01 -37.60 23.32
C MET A 1 13.13 -36.51 22.25
N ALA A 2 13.97 -36.71 21.26
CA ALA A 2 14.02 -35.82 20.11
C ALA A 2 12.72 -36.03 19.31
N LEU A 3 11.87 -35.02 19.29
CA LEU A 3 10.75 -34.96 18.35
C LEU A 3 11.37 -35.02 16.96
N THR A 4 11.17 -36.09 16.23
CA THR A 4 11.39 -36.17 14.78
C THR A 4 10.43 -35.17 14.15
N SER A 5 10.86 -33.94 14.01
CA SER A 5 10.17 -32.93 13.26
C SER A 5 10.17 -33.39 11.80
N GLY A 6 9.02 -33.89 11.33
CA GLY A 6 8.83 -34.14 9.90
C GLY A 6 9.23 -32.91 9.08
N ALA A 7 9.55 -33.12 7.81
CA ALA A 7 9.87 -32.00 6.89
C ALA A 7 8.74 -30.97 6.92
N MET A 8 9.11 -29.67 6.97
CA MET A 8 8.16 -28.55 6.91
C MET A 8 7.40 -28.59 5.57
N LYS A 9 6.09 -28.66 5.61
CA LYS A 9 5.23 -28.69 4.42
C LYS A 9 4.74 -27.30 4.08
N ILE A 10 5.03 -26.84 2.88
CA ILE A 10 4.66 -25.49 2.41
C ILE A 10 3.89 -25.63 1.11
N THR A 11 2.72 -25.02 1.03
CA THR A 11 1.93 -24.98 -0.20
C THR A 11 1.87 -23.56 -0.78
N PHE A 12 1.84 -23.46 -2.11
CA PHE A 12 1.75 -22.21 -2.83
C PHE A 12 0.36 -22.10 -3.47
N CYS A 13 -0.39 -21.05 -3.13
CA CYS A 13 -1.71 -20.78 -3.68
C CYS A 13 -1.85 -19.28 -4.02
N CYS A 14 -1.31 -18.91 -5.17
CA CYS A 14 -1.37 -17.53 -5.66
C CYS A 14 -2.01 -17.51 -7.05
N THR A 15 -3.09 -16.73 -7.21
CA THR A 15 -3.66 -16.44 -8.53
C THR A 15 -2.75 -15.49 -9.29
N ASP A 16 -2.70 -15.62 -10.60
CA ASP A 16 -1.95 -14.76 -11.54
C ASP A 16 -0.43 -14.68 -11.28
N THR A 17 0.11 -15.67 -10.53
CA THR A 17 1.54 -15.70 -10.18
C THR A 17 2.13 -17.07 -10.56
N LYS A 18 3.19 -17.08 -11.38
CA LYS A 18 3.90 -18.32 -11.72
C LYS A 18 4.55 -18.91 -10.46
N ALA A 19 4.18 -20.14 -10.10
CA ALA A 19 4.65 -20.79 -8.88
C ALA A 19 6.14 -21.18 -8.93
N GLU A 20 6.63 -21.65 -10.10
CA GLU A 20 7.96 -22.26 -10.23
C GLU A 20 9.11 -21.38 -9.66
N PRO A 21 9.26 -20.10 -10.02
CA PRO A 21 10.34 -19.28 -9.46
C PRO A 21 10.25 -19.08 -7.95
N TRP A 22 9.03 -19.08 -7.39
CA TRP A 22 8.81 -19.01 -5.94
C TRP A 22 9.22 -20.29 -5.25
N LEU A 23 8.80 -21.46 -5.79
CA LEU A 23 9.16 -22.77 -5.23
C LEU A 23 10.66 -23.00 -5.26
N GLN A 24 11.34 -22.64 -6.37
CA GLN A 24 12.80 -22.72 -6.48
C GLN A 24 13.49 -21.86 -5.41
N GLY A 25 13.08 -20.61 -5.27
CA GLY A 25 13.66 -19.70 -4.28
C GLY A 25 13.39 -20.15 -2.82
N LEU A 26 12.18 -20.61 -2.52
CA LEU A 26 11.84 -21.15 -1.19
C LEU A 26 12.59 -22.44 -0.88
N SER A 27 12.76 -23.34 -1.85
CA SER A 27 13.55 -24.56 -1.71
C SER A 27 15.01 -24.25 -1.37
N ALA A 28 15.60 -23.25 -2.02
CA ALA A 28 16.95 -22.80 -1.73
C ALA A 28 17.08 -22.15 -0.35
N ALA A 29 16.06 -21.38 0.06
CA ALA A 29 16.06 -20.65 1.34
C ALA A 29 15.67 -21.51 2.56
N LEU A 30 14.97 -22.63 2.34
CA LEU A 30 14.49 -23.57 3.36
C LEU A 30 14.86 -25.01 3.00
N PRO A 31 16.14 -25.40 3.09
CA PRO A 31 16.57 -26.76 2.78
C PRO A 31 15.81 -27.79 3.60
N GLY A 32 15.30 -28.84 2.93
CA GLY A 32 14.53 -29.91 3.56
C GLY A 32 13.03 -29.63 3.74
N ALA A 33 12.52 -28.47 3.30
CA ALA A 33 11.08 -28.23 3.23
C ALA A 33 10.46 -28.98 2.03
N GLU A 34 9.26 -29.53 2.22
CA GLU A 34 8.42 -30.09 1.16
C GLU A 34 7.56 -28.98 0.58
N LEU A 35 7.75 -28.68 -0.70
CA LEU A 35 7.07 -27.61 -1.40
C LEU A 35 6.10 -28.17 -2.43
N SER A 36 4.89 -27.63 -2.48
CA SER A 36 3.86 -28.01 -3.46
C SER A 36 3.10 -26.77 -3.97
N VAL A 37 2.50 -26.91 -5.14
CA VAL A 37 1.41 -26.01 -5.55
C VAL A 37 0.11 -26.63 -5.03
N TRP A 38 -0.74 -25.81 -4.43
CA TRP A 38 -2.03 -26.30 -3.98
C TRP A 38 -2.94 -26.64 -5.17
N GLU A 39 -3.59 -27.78 -5.06
CA GLU A 39 -4.67 -28.25 -5.91
C GLU A 39 -5.84 -28.73 -5.04
N PRO A 40 -7.10 -28.71 -5.50
CA PRO A 40 -8.22 -29.25 -4.76
C PRO A 40 -7.98 -30.68 -4.27
N GLY A 41 -8.22 -30.90 -2.96
CA GLY A 41 -7.98 -32.18 -2.31
C GLY A 41 -6.53 -32.42 -1.87
N ALA A 42 -5.64 -31.45 -2.00
CA ALA A 42 -4.25 -31.59 -1.54
C ALA A 42 -4.18 -31.74 0.00
N PRO A 43 -3.20 -32.50 0.52
CA PRO A 43 -2.99 -32.61 1.97
C PRO A 43 -2.77 -31.25 2.64
N VAL A 44 -3.16 -31.16 3.93
CA VAL A 44 -2.93 -29.94 4.72
C VAL A 44 -1.43 -29.71 4.91
N ALA A 45 -0.98 -28.47 4.59
CA ALA A 45 0.37 -28.02 4.78
C ALA A 45 0.56 -27.35 6.16
N ASP A 46 1.83 -27.18 6.59
CA ASP A 46 2.14 -26.40 7.79
C ASP A 46 1.98 -24.89 7.55
N TYR A 47 2.41 -24.45 6.37
CA TYR A 47 2.41 -23.05 5.95
C TYR A 47 1.94 -22.90 4.50
N ALA A 48 1.43 -21.73 4.17
CA ALA A 48 1.15 -21.39 2.78
C ALA A 48 1.70 -20.03 2.40
N VAL A 49 2.10 -19.91 1.14
CA VAL A 49 2.36 -18.62 0.47
C VAL A 49 1.14 -18.33 -0.40
N VAL A 50 0.47 -17.21 -0.17
CA VAL A 50 -0.84 -16.95 -0.74
C VAL A 50 -0.95 -15.58 -1.40
N TRP A 51 -1.73 -15.51 -2.48
CA TRP A 51 -2.23 -14.28 -3.09
C TRP A 51 -3.59 -14.54 -3.70
N ALA A 52 -4.60 -13.81 -3.19
CA ALA A 52 -6.00 -13.98 -3.61
C ALA A 52 -6.47 -15.46 -3.69
N PRO A 53 -6.19 -16.30 -2.69
CA PRO A 53 -6.55 -17.71 -2.75
C PRO A 53 -8.09 -17.87 -2.77
N PRO A 54 -8.63 -18.92 -3.43
CA PRO A 54 -10.06 -19.21 -3.41
C PRO A 54 -10.53 -19.63 -2.01
N GLN A 55 -11.84 -19.48 -1.73
CA GLN A 55 -12.40 -19.92 -0.45
C GLN A 55 -12.22 -21.42 -0.23
N GLN A 56 -12.28 -22.23 -1.29
CA GLN A 56 -12.02 -23.67 -1.23
C GLN A 56 -10.65 -24.00 -0.62
N PHE A 57 -9.61 -23.25 -0.96
CA PHE A 57 -8.29 -23.39 -0.32
C PHE A 57 -8.38 -23.23 1.19
N MET A 58 -9.10 -22.19 1.67
CA MET A 58 -9.25 -21.94 3.10
C MET A 58 -10.02 -23.06 3.81
N ASP A 59 -11.04 -23.58 3.14
CA ASP A 59 -11.90 -24.63 3.69
C ASP A 59 -11.17 -25.99 3.75
N GLU A 60 -10.28 -26.28 2.79
CA GLU A 60 -9.51 -27.53 2.75
C GLU A 60 -8.24 -27.51 3.60
N GLN A 61 -7.63 -26.34 3.81
CA GLN A 61 -6.36 -26.22 4.57
C GLN A 61 -6.61 -25.91 6.06
N GLN A 62 -7.60 -26.56 6.67
CA GLN A 62 -7.86 -26.45 8.11
C GLN A 62 -6.73 -27.08 8.91
N GLY A 63 -6.18 -26.33 9.89
CA GLY A 63 -5.01 -26.75 10.67
C GLY A 63 -3.67 -26.17 10.18
N ILE A 64 -3.67 -25.42 9.08
CA ILE A 64 -2.49 -24.65 8.65
C ILE A 64 -2.09 -23.64 9.73
N LYS A 65 -0.79 -23.51 10.00
CA LYS A 65 -0.26 -22.68 11.09
C LYS A 65 -0.21 -21.19 10.72
N ALA A 66 0.17 -20.90 9.47
CA ALA A 66 0.20 -19.51 8.98
C ALA A 66 0.07 -19.41 7.46
N LEU A 67 -0.54 -18.29 7.03
CA LEU A 67 -0.71 -17.86 5.65
C LEU A 67 0.20 -16.65 5.42
N PHE A 68 1.18 -16.76 4.55
CA PHE A 68 2.09 -15.68 4.17
C PHE A 68 1.57 -14.99 2.91
N ASN A 69 1.03 -13.80 3.08
CA ASN A 69 0.54 -13.00 1.97
C ASN A 69 1.71 -12.34 1.24
N ILE A 70 1.81 -12.49 -0.08
CA ILE A 70 2.94 -11.93 -0.87
C ILE A 70 2.82 -10.44 -1.15
N GLY A 71 1.73 -9.78 -0.74
CA GLY A 71 1.54 -8.33 -0.81
C GLY A 71 1.52 -7.69 0.57
N ALA A 72 1.63 -6.35 0.61
CA ALA A 72 1.51 -5.59 1.86
C ALA A 72 0.06 -5.50 2.35
N GLY A 73 -0.89 -5.35 1.43
CA GLY A 73 -2.32 -5.28 1.74
C GLY A 73 -2.90 -6.67 1.96
N VAL A 74 -3.68 -6.83 3.02
CA VAL A 74 -4.32 -8.10 3.42
C VAL A 74 -5.84 -8.01 3.43
N ASP A 75 -6.40 -6.88 3.05
CA ASP A 75 -7.83 -6.59 3.05
C ASP A 75 -8.65 -7.65 2.30
N ALA A 76 -8.25 -8.02 1.09
CA ALA A 76 -8.92 -9.06 0.31
C ALA A 76 -8.82 -10.46 0.97
N LEU A 77 -7.72 -10.76 1.64
CA LEU A 77 -7.53 -12.03 2.35
C LEU A 77 -8.41 -12.09 3.60
N LEU A 78 -8.54 -10.99 4.33
CA LEU A 78 -9.35 -10.91 5.55
C LEU A 78 -10.86 -10.97 5.30
N GLN A 79 -11.31 -10.75 4.06
CA GLN A 79 -12.70 -10.99 3.66
C GLN A 79 -13.06 -12.47 3.50
N ARG A 80 -12.06 -13.36 3.48
CA ARG A 80 -12.27 -14.82 3.43
C ARG A 80 -12.51 -15.37 4.82
N ARG A 81 -13.23 -16.51 4.89
CA ARG A 81 -13.23 -17.33 6.10
C ARG A 81 -11.86 -17.98 6.23
N LEU A 82 -11.08 -17.50 7.18
CA LEU A 82 -9.73 -18.01 7.42
C LEU A 82 -9.79 -19.37 8.14
N PRO A 83 -8.81 -20.27 7.94
CA PRO A 83 -8.67 -21.49 8.71
C PRO A 83 -8.54 -21.17 10.20
N GLN A 84 -9.20 -21.95 11.05
CA GLN A 84 -9.22 -21.72 12.49
C GLN A 84 -7.81 -21.75 13.08
N GLY A 85 -7.43 -20.71 13.82
CA GLY A 85 -6.12 -20.60 14.47
C GLY A 85 -4.97 -20.25 13.54
N ALA A 86 -5.18 -20.15 12.23
CA ALA A 86 -4.15 -19.73 11.29
C ALA A 86 -3.75 -18.26 11.50
N ARG A 87 -2.45 -17.99 11.52
CA ARG A 87 -1.92 -16.61 11.52
C ARG A 87 -1.86 -16.11 10.10
N VAL A 88 -2.32 -14.89 9.87
CA VAL A 88 -2.03 -14.17 8.61
C VAL A 88 -0.76 -13.34 8.83
N VAL A 89 0.23 -13.56 7.98
CA VAL A 89 1.52 -12.86 8.05
C VAL A 89 1.72 -12.10 6.73
N ARG A 90 1.82 -10.79 6.82
CA ARG A 90 2.10 -9.94 5.67
C ARG A 90 3.60 -9.69 5.52
N LEU A 91 4.01 -9.25 4.34
CA LEU A 91 5.32 -8.67 4.11
C LEU A 91 5.40 -7.29 4.76
N ASP A 92 6.56 -6.93 5.31
CA ASP A 92 6.77 -5.62 5.92
C ASP A 92 7.12 -4.57 4.86
N ASP A 93 8.14 -4.85 4.06
CA ASP A 93 8.63 -3.99 2.99
C ASP A 93 8.80 -4.77 1.68
N ALA A 94 9.72 -5.76 1.66
CA ALA A 94 10.05 -6.56 0.48
C ALA A 94 10.35 -5.68 -0.77
N GLY A 95 11.09 -4.59 -0.59
CA GLY A 95 11.50 -3.66 -1.65
C GLY A 95 10.45 -2.65 -2.09
N MET A 96 9.27 -2.61 -1.43
CA MET A 96 8.20 -1.67 -1.78
C MET A 96 8.45 -0.25 -1.28
N ALA A 97 9.11 -0.07 -0.13
CA ALA A 97 9.21 1.25 0.50
C ALA A 97 9.99 2.25 -0.36
N VAL A 98 11.03 1.80 -1.04
CA VAL A 98 11.80 2.64 -1.97
C VAL A 98 10.95 3.03 -3.17
N GLN A 99 10.30 2.07 -3.82
CA GLN A 99 9.43 2.30 -4.99
C GLN A 99 8.28 3.26 -4.64
N MET A 100 7.65 3.07 -3.49
CA MET A 100 6.57 3.95 -3.01
C MET A 100 7.08 5.38 -2.79
N ALA A 101 8.28 5.54 -2.21
CA ALA A 101 8.89 6.85 -2.04
C ALA A 101 9.22 7.51 -3.40
N GLU A 102 9.78 6.76 -4.35
CA GLU A 102 10.04 7.24 -5.71
C GLU A 102 8.77 7.73 -6.40
N TYR A 103 7.71 6.92 -6.37
CA TYR A 103 6.43 7.24 -6.99
C TYR A 103 5.81 8.51 -6.38
N VAL A 104 5.73 8.58 -5.05
CA VAL A 104 5.13 9.73 -4.36
C VAL A 104 5.98 10.99 -4.54
N CYS A 105 7.32 10.89 -4.41
CA CYS A 105 8.22 12.02 -4.65
C CYS A 105 8.08 12.53 -6.08
N HIS A 106 8.01 11.64 -7.08
CA HIS A 106 7.75 12.01 -8.47
C HIS A 106 6.43 12.80 -8.60
N ALA A 107 5.33 12.28 -8.05
CA ALA A 107 4.02 12.94 -8.13
C ALA A 107 4.02 14.32 -7.45
N VAL A 108 4.61 14.43 -6.25
CA VAL A 108 4.75 15.70 -5.52
C VAL A 108 5.62 16.69 -6.30
N ILE A 109 6.79 16.27 -6.77
CA ILE A 109 7.73 17.14 -7.51
C ILE A 109 7.11 17.57 -8.84
N ARG A 110 6.46 16.65 -9.57
CA ARG A 110 5.77 16.96 -10.83
C ARG A 110 4.72 18.05 -10.64
N HIS A 111 3.87 17.94 -9.61
CA HIS A 111 2.88 18.96 -9.30
C HIS A 111 3.51 20.27 -8.78
N PHE A 112 4.48 20.18 -7.86
CA PHE A 112 5.17 21.35 -7.31
C PHE A 112 5.88 22.17 -8.37
N ARG A 113 6.57 21.50 -9.30
CA ARG A 113 7.32 22.13 -10.40
C ARG A 113 6.46 22.47 -11.62
N GLU A 114 5.15 22.10 -11.60
CA GLU A 114 4.22 22.31 -12.71
C GLU A 114 4.71 21.66 -14.03
N PHE A 115 5.32 20.47 -13.95
CA PHE A 115 5.86 19.79 -15.13
C PHE A 115 4.78 19.40 -16.14
N ASP A 116 3.55 19.11 -15.70
CA ASP A 116 2.38 18.92 -16.55
C ASP A 116 2.09 20.13 -17.44
N GLN A 117 2.26 21.36 -16.91
CA GLN A 117 2.07 22.59 -17.66
C GLN A 117 3.21 22.82 -18.68
N TYR A 118 4.45 22.46 -18.31
CA TYR A 118 5.57 22.49 -19.26
C TYR A 118 5.41 21.46 -20.37
N GLU A 119 4.92 20.26 -20.07
CA GLU A 119 4.60 19.25 -21.07
C GLU A 119 3.51 19.72 -22.04
N ALA A 120 2.46 20.40 -21.53
CA ALA A 120 1.42 20.98 -22.36
C ALA A 120 1.98 22.09 -23.28
N SER A 121 2.81 22.99 -22.72
CA SER A 121 3.48 24.04 -23.48
C SER A 121 4.42 23.48 -24.56
N MET A 122 5.17 22.43 -24.23
CA MET A 122 6.03 21.73 -25.19
C MET A 122 5.23 21.16 -26.37
N ARG A 123 4.09 20.49 -26.09
CA ARG A 123 3.21 19.96 -27.15
C ARG A 123 2.63 21.06 -28.04
N ALA A 124 2.42 22.26 -27.48
CA ALA A 124 1.94 23.43 -28.20
C ALA A 124 3.07 24.23 -28.90
N GLY A 125 4.34 23.79 -28.81
CA GLY A 125 5.48 24.52 -29.36
C GLY A 125 5.73 25.90 -28.67
N GLN A 126 5.35 26.04 -27.40
CA GLN A 126 5.45 27.29 -26.66
C GLN A 126 6.59 27.24 -25.65
N TRP A 127 7.50 28.19 -25.71
CA TRP A 127 8.54 28.45 -24.72
C TRP A 127 7.97 29.31 -23.58
N ALA A 128 7.28 28.66 -22.62
CA ALA A 128 6.58 29.35 -21.52
C ALA A 128 7.32 29.16 -20.19
N TYR A 129 7.76 30.28 -19.60
CA TYR A 129 8.38 30.29 -18.27
C TYR A 129 7.30 30.45 -17.20
N ARG A 130 7.40 29.66 -16.12
CA ARG A 130 6.54 29.76 -14.94
C ARG A 130 7.34 30.17 -13.71
N LYS A 131 6.78 31.07 -12.90
CA LYS A 131 7.41 31.49 -11.65
C LYS A 131 7.50 30.32 -10.66
N PRO A 132 8.67 30.04 -10.06
CA PRO A 132 8.81 28.98 -9.08
C PRO A 132 7.90 29.17 -7.87
N ARG A 133 7.31 28.08 -7.36
CA ARG A 133 6.57 28.05 -6.10
C ARG A 133 7.54 27.97 -4.92
N LEU A 134 7.12 28.48 -3.76
CA LEU A 134 7.90 28.40 -2.53
C LEU A 134 7.62 27.09 -1.81
N ARG A 135 8.67 26.34 -1.43
CA ARG A 135 8.52 25.06 -0.72
C ARG A 135 7.85 25.21 0.63
N GLN A 136 8.16 26.26 1.37
CA GLN A 136 7.57 26.52 2.70
C GLN A 136 6.03 26.58 2.69
N ASP A 137 5.43 26.96 1.54
CA ASP A 137 3.98 27.05 1.35
C ASP A 137 3.39 25.76 0.76
N PHE A 138 4.20 24.69 0.67
CA PHE A 138 3.84 23.45 -0.02
C PHE A 138 3.96 22.25 0.91
N ALA A 139 3.27 22.31 2.05
CA ALA A 139 3.29 21.24 3.03
C ALA A 139 2.64 19.95 2.50
N VAL A 140 3.35 18.82 2.66
CA VAL A 140 2.88 17.49 2.26
C VAL A 140 2.40 16.71 3.46
N GLY A 141 1.12 16.37 3.48
CA GLY A 141 0.50 15.51 4.48
C GLY A 141 0.57 14.05 4.06
N VAL A 142 1.18 13.21 4.88
CA VAL A 142 1.25 11.76 4.70
C VAL A 142 0.30 11.07 5.67
N MET A 143 -0.78 10.50 5.16
CA MET A 143 -1.81 9.76 5.89
C MET A 143 -1.40 8.30 6.01
N GLY A 144 -1.02 7.84 7.21
CA GLY A 144 -0.52 6.49 7.47
C GLY A 144 1.01 6.43 7.52
N LEU A 145 1.55 6.39 8.76
CA LEU A 145 2.99 6.35 9.04
C LEU A 145 3.47 4.92 9.40
N GLY A 146 3.02 3.92 8.63
CA GLY A 146 3.60 2.57 8.65
C GLY A 146 4.96 2.54 7.95
N VAL A 147 5.49 1.33 7.69
CA VAL A 147 6.81 1.15 7.04
C VAL A 147 6.93 1.97 5.74
N LEU A 148 5.93 1.89 4.86
CA LEU A 148 5.94 2.61 3.59
C LEU A 148 5.78 4.12 3.78
N GLY A 149 4.81 4.55 4.62
CA GLY A 149 4.54 5.96 4.84
C GLY A 149 5.68 6.69 5.56
N GLU A 150 6.36 6.04 6.50
CA GLU A 150 7.57 6.57 7.13
C GLU A 150 8.68 6.81 6.09
N ARG A 151 8.89 5.84 5.18
CA ARG A 151 9.89 5.98 4.10
C ARG A 151 9.56 7.13 3.17
N VAL A 152 8.28 7.26 2.78
CA VAL A 152 7.78 8.37 1.95
C VAL A 152 7.99 9.71 2.66
N ALA A 153 7.60 9.83 3.93
CA ALA A 153 7.73 11.06 4.69
C ALA A 153 9.21 11.52 4.81
N LYS A 154 10.12 10.57 5.11
CA LYS A 154 11.56 10.83 5.16
C LYS A 154 12.13 11.26 3.80
N ALA A 155 11.70 10.63 2.71
CA ALA A 155 12.16 10.98 1.37
C ALA A 155 11.71 12.41 0.97
N LEU A 156 10.46 12.78 1.27
CA LEU A 156 9.95 14.13 1.03
C LEU A 156 10.69 15.19 1.85
N ALA A 157 11.01 14.90 3.12
CA ALA A 157 11.79 15.79 3.97
C ALA A 157 13.21 16.03 3.40
N GLN A 158 13.84 15.04 2.75
CA GLN A 158 15.14 15.19 2.09
C GLN A 158 15.11 16.16 0.90
N PHE A 159 13.92 16.44 0.33
CA PHE A 159 13.72 17.47 -0.68
C PHE A 159 13.29 18.82 -0.08
N ASP A 160 13.44 19.01 1.22
CA ASP A 160 13.09 20.23 1.96
C ASP A 160 11.59 20.62 1.90
N PHE A 161 10.69 19.67 1.65
CA PHE A 161 9.27 19.91 1.84
C PHE A 161 8.91 19.91 3.31
N PRO A 162 8.07 20.84 3.81
CA PRO A 162 7.42 20.68 5.11
C PRO A 162 6.54 19.41 5.07
N VAL A 163 6.81 18.45 5.95
CA VAL A 163 6.07 17.19 5.98
C VAL A 163 5.25 17.08 7.24
N ASN A 164 3.95 16.87 7.08
CA ASN A 164 3.00 16.51 8.12
C ASN A 164 2.70 15.02 8.03
N GLY A 165 2.74 14.31 9.15
CA GLY A 165 2.41 12.89 9.18
C GLY A 165 1.24 12.63 10.11
N TRP A 166 0.24 11.87 9.66
CA TRP A 166 -0.89 11.46 10.50
C TRP A 166 -0.92 9.95 10.69
N SER A 167 -1.15 9.53 11.93
CA SER A 167 -1.32 8.12 12.28
C SER A 167 -2.24 7.95 13.49
N ARG A 168 -2.85 6.76 13.64
CA ARG A 168 -3.74 6.46 14.77
C ARG A 168 -3.01 6.52 16.13
N SER A 169 -1.77 6.06 16.17
CA SER A 169 -0.93 6.08 17.38
C SER A 169 0.26 7.03 17.20
N PRO A 170 0.78 7.63 18.29
CA PRO A 170 1.90 8.54 18.20
C PRO A 170 3.11 7.95 17.45
N LYS A 171 3.71 8.75 16.59
CA LYS A 171 4.93 8.46 15.86
C LYS A 171 5.87 9.65 15.95
N ALA A 172 7.16 9.38 16.17
CA ALA A 172 8.22 10.38 16.09
C ALA A 172 9.10 10.02 14.88
N ILE A 173 9.10 10.87 13.87
CA ILE A 173 9.90 10.72 12.67
C ILE A 173 10.65 12.05 12.48
N ASP A 174 11.96 11.97 12.34
CA ASP A 174 12.79 13.16 12.18
C ASP A 174 12.40 13.95 10.90
N GLY A 175 12.27 15.27 11.05
CA GLY A 175 11.82 16.15 9.97
C GLY A 175 10.32 16.08 9.62
N VAL A 176 9.50 15.38 10.42
CA VAL A 176 8.05 15.24 10.20
C VAL A 176 7.26 15.77 11.38
N ARG A 177 6.36 16.72 11.14
CA ARG A 177 5.40 17.18 12.12
C ARG A 177 4.30 16.13 12.31
N ALA A 178 4.24 15.51 13.48
CA ALA A 178 3.29 14.43 13.77
C ALA A 178 1.92 14.96 14.21
N PHE A 179 0.87 14.30 13.72
CA PHE A 179 -0.52 14.42 14.16
C PHE A 179 -1.04 13.03 14.51
N THR A 180 -1.84 12.91 15.55
CA THR A 180 -2.25 11.62 16.09
C THR A 180 -3.73 11.57 16.41
N GLY A 181 -4.37 10.45 16.10
CA GLY A 181 -5.75 10.18 16.49
C GLY A 181 -6.78 10.95 15.66
N ALA A 182 -8.06 10.69 15.96
CA ALA A 182 -9.18 11.33 15.27
C ALA A 182 -9.29 12.82 15.55
N GLU A 183 -8.93 13.22 16.78
CA GLU A 183 -9.00 14.61 17.27
C GLU A 183 -8.06 15.55 16.50
N GLN A 184 -6.92 15.07 16.00
CA GLN A 184 -5.97 15.90 15.25
C GLN A 184 -6.11 15.72 13.72
N PHE A 185 -7.07 14.93 13.26
CA PHE A 185 -7.21 14.64 11.83
C PHE A 185 -7.55 15.91 11.02
N ASN A 186 -8.46 16.73 11.53
CA ASN A 186 -8.84 17.97 10.85
C ASN A 186 -7.69 18.99 10.83
N ASP A 187 -6.92 19.11 11.89
CA ASP A 187 -5.74 19.98 11.94
C ASP A 187 -4.66 19.50 10.96
N PHE A 188 -4.48 18.18 10.85
CA PHE A 188 -3.60 17.59 9.86
C PHE A 188 -4.01 17.94 8.43
N LEU A 189 -5.30 17.80 8.09
CA LEU A 189 -5.82 18.16 6.77
C LEU A 189 -5.62 19.64 6.47
N GLY A 190 -5.99 20.54 7.40
CA GLY A 190 -5.83 21.99 7.25
C GLY A 190 -4.38 22.46 7.15
N ALA A 191 -3.44 21.68 7.68
CA ALA A 191 -2.00 21.96 7.55
C ALA A 191 -1.40 21.43 6.24
N SER A 192 -2.16 20.70 5.42
CA SER A 192 -1.65 19.97 4.25
C SER A 192 -2.12 20.61 2.93
N ARG A 193 -1.17 20.87 2.03
CA ARG A 193 -1.44 21.28 0.65
C ARG A 193 -1.41 20.10 -0.32
N VAL A 194 -0.61 19.11 -0.07
CA VAL A 194 -0.66 17.82 -0.77
C VAL A 194 -1.07 16.75 0.22
N LEU A 195 -2.06 15.94 -0.11
CA LEU A 195 -2.49 14.81 0.69
C LEU A 195 -2.04 13.51 0.05
N VAL A 196 -1.20 12.74 0.73
CA VAL A 196 -0.75 11.42 0.30
C VAL A 196 -1.41 10.36 1.17
N ASN A 197 -2.17 9.45 0.57
CA ASN A 197 -2.83 8.37 1.28
C ASN A 197 -2.03 7.06 1.19
N LEU A 198 -1.65 6.54 2.36
CA LEU A 198 -0.95 5.27 2.59
C LEU A 198 -1.61 4.44 3.71
N LEU A 199 -2.88 4.70 4.01
CA LEU A 199 -3.63 3.98 5.04
C LEU A 199 -3.92 2.53 4.64
N PRO A 200 -4.00 1.61 5.61
CA PRO A 200 -4.63 0.31 5.38
C PRO A 200 -6.14 0.50 5.19
N LEU A 201 -6.76 -0.32 4.33
CA LEU A 201 -8.20 -0.32 4.16
C LEU A 201 -8.86 -1.06 5.32
N THR A 202 -9.69 -0.34 6.05
CA THR A 202 -10.51 -0.85 7.15
C THR A 202 -11.90 -0.19 7.08
N PRO A 203 -12.89 -0.66 7.83
CA PRO A 203 -14.18 0.05 7.93
C PRO A 203 -14.03 1.54 8.30
N ASP A 204 -13.11 1.86 9.22
CA ASP A 204 -12.88 3.23 9.69
C ASP A 204 -12.17 4.12 8.65
N THR A 205 -11.50 3.54 7.68
CA THR A 205 -10.75 4.28 6.64
C THR A 205 -11.42 4.26 5.28
N THR A 206 -12.50 3.49 5.12
CA THR A 206 -13.34 3.53 3.92
C THR A 206 -13.94 4.93 3.78
N ASP A 207 -13.88 5.49 2.56
CA ASP A 207 -14.39 6.83 2.23
C ASP A 207 -13.81 7.97 3.10
N VAL A 208 -12.62 7.77 3.67
CA VAL A 208 -11.95 8.77 4.51
C VAL A 208 -11.59 10.04 3.74
N ILE A 209 -11.38 9.93 2.41
CA ILE A 209 -11.15 11.07 1.51
C ILE A 209 -12.48 11.38 0.80
N ASN A 210 -13.36 12.04 1.52
CA ASN A 210 -14.68 12.47 1.10
C ASN A 210 -14.74 14.00 1.00
N LYS A 211 -15.93 14.52 0.68
CA LYS A 211 -16.19 15.96 0.54
C LYS A 211 -15.73 16.76 1.75
N ASP A 212 -16.01 16.29 2.96
CA ASP A 212 -15.64 16.99 4.19
C ASP A 212 -14.12 17.05 4.35
N ALA A 213 -13.42 15.91 4.20
CA ALA A 213 -11.97 15.85 4.26
C ALA A 213 -11.30 16.71 3.17
N LEU A 214 -11.79 16.64 1.94
CA LEU A 214 -11.27 17.46 0.82
C LEU A 214 -11.45 18.95 1.07
N SER A 215 -12.60 19.36 1.64
CA SER A 215 -12.89 20.77 1.93
C SER A 215 -11.99 21.39 3.00
N ARG A 216 -11.37 20.57 3.85
CA ARG A 216 -10.45 21.00 4.92
C ARG A 216 -9.02 21.20 4.46
N LEU A 217 -8.65 20.64 3.30
CA LEU A 217 -7.33 20.86 2.71
C LEU A 217 -7.14 22.33 2.33
N GLN A 218 -5.90 22.76 2.21
CA GLN A 218 -5.59 24.10 1.72
C GLN A 218 -6.10 24.28 0.29
N THR A 219 -6.63 25.47 -0.04
CA THR A 219 -7.08 25.78 -1.40
C THR A 219 -5.98 25.55 -2.44
N GLY A 220 -6.31 24.87 -3.52
CA GLY A 220 -5.34 24.42 -4.53
C GLY A 220 -4.56 23.16 -4.09
N ALA A 221 -5.13 22.38 -3.17
CA ALA A 221 -4.55 21.11 -2.73
C ALA A 221 -4.40 20.10 -3.87
N TYR A 222 -3.52 19.12 -3.67
CA TYR A 222 -3.32 18.01 -4.58
C TYR A 222 -3.45 16.67 -3.85
N VAL A 223 -4.16 15.72 -4.44
CA VAL A 223 -4.41 14.41 -3.81
C VAL A 223 -3.60 13.33 -4.48
N ILE A 224 -2.92 12.49 -3.69
CA ILE A 224 -2.16 11.33 -4.16
C ILE A 224 -2.70 10.10 -3.40
N ASN A 225 -3.32 9.17 -4.12
CA ASN A 225 -3.80 7.94 -3.53
C ASN A 225 -3.03 6.74 -4.09
N VAL A 226 -2.20 6.13 -3.24
CA VAL A 226 -1.37 4.96 -3.52
C VAL A 226 -1.65 3.80 -2.56
N ALA A 227 -2.77 3.87 -1.86
CA ALA A 227 -3.19 2.86 -0.88
C ALA A 227 -4.27 1.92 -1.43
N ARG A 228 -5.55 2.34 -1.35
CA ARG A 228 -6.70 1.64 -1.93
C ARG A 228 -7.72 2.65 -2.48
N GLY A 229 -8.38 2.29 -3.57
CA GLY A 229 -9.41 3.13 -4.17
C GLY A 229 -10.59 3.40 -3.25
N ALA A 230 -10.98 2.42 -2.43
CA ALA A 230 -12.08 2.55 -1.49
C ALA A 230 -11.86 3.59 -0.36
N HIS A 231 -10.68 4.19 -0.24
CA HIS A 231 -10.47 5.33 0.65
C HIS A 231 -11.04 6.64 0.11
N LEU A 232 -11.23 6.74 -1.20
CA LEU A 232 -11.62 7.95 -1.91
C LEU A 232 -13.06 7.84 -2.42
N VAL A 233 -13.82 8.92 -2.26
CA VAL A 233 -15.12 9.11 -2.92
C VAL A 233 -14.88 9.84 -4.23
N ASP A 234 -15.07 9.14 -5.35
CA ASP A 234 -14.67 9.61 -6.68
C ASP A 234 -15.43 10.87 -7.11
N GLU A 235 -16.74 10.94 -6.85
CA GLU A 235 -17.59 12.07 -7.16
C GLU A 235 -17.20 13.32 -6.34
N ASP A 236 -16.81 13.14 -5.08
CA ASP A 236 -16.38 14.24 -4.22
C ASP A 236 -15.05 14.82 -4.70
N LEU A 237 -14.12 13.97 -5.14
CA LEU A 237 -12.85 14.42 -5.73
C LEU A 237 -13.11 15.22 -7.02
N LEU A 238 -13.95 14.72 -7.93
CA LEU A 238 -14.30 15.42 -9.16
C LEU A 238 -14.90 16.79 -8.86
N ALA A 239 -15.88 16.86 -7.96
CA ALA A 239 -16.51 18.12 -7.55
C ALA A 239 -15.50 19.11 -6.93
N ALA A 240 -14.58 18.61 -6.10
CA ALA A 240 -13.53 19.44 -5.49
C ALA A 240 -12.52 19.95 -6.52
N ILE A 241 -12.21 19.17 -7.55
CA ILE A 241 -11.36 19.60 -8.66
C ILE A 241 -12.09 20.61 -9.55
N ASP A 242 -13.36 20.40 -9.88
CA ASP A 242 -14.15 21.28 -10.73
C ASP A 242 -14.37 22.66 -10.10
N SER A 243 -14.58 22.70 -8.78
CA SER A 243 -14.66 23.95 -8.02
C SER A 243 -13.32 24.71 -7.92
N GLY A 244 -12.19 24.07 -8.26
CA GLY A 244 -10.84 24.61 -8.12
C GLY A 244 -10.28 24.56 -6.69
N HIS A 245 -11.02 24.00 -5.73
CA HIS A 245 -10.50 23.82 -4.36
C HIS A 245 -9.36 22.78 -4.32
N VAL A 246 -9.48 21.72 -5.11
CA VAL A 246 -8.40 20.74 -5.38
C VAL A 246 -7.84 21.01 -6.78
N ALA A 247 -6.53 21.16 -6.89
CA ALA A 247 -5.86 21.45 -8.16
C ALA A 247 -5.80 20.24 -9.09
N GLY A 248 -5.80 19.04 -8.55
CA GLY A 248 -5.76 17.77 -9.29
C GLY A 248 -5.37 16.59 -8.42
N ALA A 249 -5.15 15.43 -9.05
CA ALA A 249 -4.80 14.22 -8.34
C ALA A 249 -3.85 13.31 -9.14
N THR A 250 -3.09 12.48 -8.40
CA THR A 250 -2.42 11.28 -8.91
C THR A 250 -3.01 10.06 -8.21
N LEU A 251 -3.60 9.16 -8.98
CA LEU A 251 -4.32 7.99 -8.48
C LEU A 251 -3.69 6.73 -9.07
N ASP A 252 -3.18 5.86 -8.20
CA ASP A 252 -2.63 4.56 -8.59
C ASP A 252 -3.61 3.41 -8.33
N VAL A 253 -4.66 3.68 -7.55
CA VAL A 253 -5.63 2.69 -7.08
C VAL A 253 -7.06 3.20 -7.24
N PHE A 254 -7.99 2.27 -7.51
CA PHE A 254 -9.38 2.58 -7.81
C PHE A 254 -10.34 1.68 -7.05
N ARG A 255 -11.57 2.13 -6.85
CA ARG A 255 -12.61 1.38 -6.17
C ARG A 255 -12.94 0.08 -6.90
N THR A 256 -12.92 0.12 -8.23
CA THR A 256 -13.02 -1.05 -9.11
C THR A 256 -11.77 -1.13 -9.97
N GLU A 257 -11.06 -2.24 -9.88
CA GLU A 257 -9.87 -2.52 -10.68
C GLU A 257 -10.05 -3.79 -11.53
N PRO A 258 -9.75 -3.75 -12.82
CA PRO A 258 -9.29 -2.61 -13.62
C PRO A 258 -10.31 -1.46 -13.68
N LEU A 259 -9.80 -0.20 -13.75
CA LEU A 259 -10.66 0.97 -13.87
C LEU A 259 -11.54 0.85 -15.12
N PRO A 260 -12.90 0.94 -15.00
CA PRO A 260 -13.80 0.81 -16.15
C PRO A 260 -13.48 1.80 -17.27
N ALA A 261 -13.56 1.35 -18.52
CA ALA A 261 -13.18 2.15 -19.70
C ALA A 261 -13.94 3.49 -19.84
N GLY A 262 -15.18 3.57 -19.33
CA GLY A 262 -15.99 4.80 -19.33
C GLY A 262 -15.81 5.69 -18.10
N HIS A 263 -14.89 5.40 -17.20
CA HIS A 263 -14.71 6.15 -15.97
C HIS A 263 -14.22 7.59 -16.25
N ALA A 264 -14.78 8.58 -15.53
CA ALA A 264 -14.50 9.99 -15.73
C ALA A 264 -13.01 10.37 -15.56
N PHE A 265 -12.26 9.60 -14.76
CA PHE A 265 -10.84 9.86 -14.51
C PHE A 265 -9.96 9.71 -15.76
N TRP A 266 -10.32 8.84 -16.72
CA TRP A 266 -9.51 8.59 -17.92
C TRP A 266 -9.22 9.85 -18.74
N ASN A 267 -10.19 10.71 -18.89
CA ASN A 267 -10.09 11.90 -19.74
C ASN A 267 -9.99 13.20 -18.96
N HIS A 268 -9.84 13.14 -17.64
CA HIS A 268 -9.80 14.33 -16.81
C HIS A 268 -8.42 15.00 -16.87
N PRO A 269 -8.30 16.27 -17.33
CA PRO A 269 -7.00 16.90 -17.62
C PRO A 269 -6.13 17.16 -16.37
N ARG A 270 -6.73 17.12 -15.18
CA ARG A 270 -6.04 17.36 -13.90
C ARG A 270 -5.88 16.08 -13.05
N ILE A 271 -6.17 14.90 -13.62
CA ILE A 271 -5.99 13.62 -12.95
C ILE A 271 -4.98 12.79 -13.73
N THR A 272 -3.95 12.31 -13.03
CA THR A 272 -3.00 11.33 -13.54
C THR A 272 -3.34 9.98 -12.94
N ILE A 273 -3.41 8.94 -13.76
CA ILE A 273 -3.70 7.57 -13.30
C ILE A 273 -2.59 6.60 -13.69
N THR A 274 -2.36 5.61 -12.83
CA THR A 274 -1.49 4.47 -13.11
C THR A 274 -2.19 3.18 -12.64
N PRO A 275 -1.88 2.02 -13.25
CA PRO A 275 -2.64 0.78 -13.02
C PRO A 275 -2.08 -0.01 -11.82
N HIS A 276 -2.21 0.52 -10.60
CA HIS A 276 -1.81 -0.11 -9.34
C HIS A 276 -0.36 -0.62 -9.37
N THR A 277 0.56 0.31 -9.64
CA THR A 277 1.99 0.00 -9.89
C THR A 277 2.96 0.84 -9.05
N SER A 278 2.45 1.67 -8.14
CA SER A 278 3.26 2.56 -7.30
C SER A 278 4.33 1.82 -6.49
N ALA A 279 4.05 0.59 -6.07
CA ALA A 279 5.05 -0.30 -5.48
C ALA A 279 4.62 -1.76 -5.61
N ARG A 280 5.56 -2.63 -5.95
CA ARG A 280 5.37 -4.08 -5.99
C ARG A 280 6.42 -4.77 -5.14
N THR A 281 6.04 -5.86 -4.48
CA THR A 281 6.98 -6.71 -3.77
C THR A 281 7.99 -7.31 -4.75
N LEU A 282 9.26 -7.25 -4.40
CA LEU A 282 10.31 -7.91 -5.15
C LEU A 282 10.35 -9.38 -4.72
N ARG A 283 10.30 -10.28 -5.70
CA ARG A 283 10.17 -11.73 -5.44
C ARG A 283 11.28 -12.27 -4.54
N GLU A 284 12.52 -11.93 -4.83
CA GLU A 284 13.71 -12.40 -4.11
C GLU A 284 13.69 -11.94 -2.65
N GLU A 285 13.35 -10.68 -2.40
CA GLU A 285 13.23 -10.11 -1.06
C GLU A 285 12.02 -10.70 -0.31
N SER A 286 10.93 -10.93 -1.02
CA SER A 286 9.73 -11.58 -0.47
C SER A 286 10.05 -13.00 -0.02
N ILE A 287 10.71 -13.79 -0.85
CA ILE A 287 11.13 -15.16 -0.53
C ILE A 287 12.05 -15.17 0.70
N ALA A 288 13.07 -14.31 0.71
CA ALA A 288 14.00 -14.21 1.84
C ALA A 288 13.28 -13.83 3.15
N GLN A 289 12.32 -12.90 3.09
CA GLN A 289 11.55 -12.49 4.25
C GLN A 289 10.58 -13.59 4.73
N ILE A 290 9.87 -14.23 3.82
CA ILE A 290 8.94 -15.34 4.12
C ILE A 290 9.69 -16.50 4.74
N ALA A 291 10.81 -16.92 4.15
CA ALA A 291 11.62 -18.02 4.63
C ALA A 291 12.15 -17.77 6.06
N ARG A 292 12.68 -16.57 6.33
CA ARG A 292 13.11 -16.20 7.69
C ARG A 292 11.96 -16.27 8.71
N LYS A 293 10.79 -15.74 8.35
CA LYS A 293 9.61 -15.74 9.23
C LYS A 293 9.08 -17.16 9.45
N MET A 294 9.05 -18.02 8.42
CA MET A 294 8.66 -19.43 8.58
C MET A 294 9.61 -20.17 9.52
N ALA A 295 10.92 -20.02 9.32
CA ALA A 295 11.92 -20.64 10.18
C ALA A 295 11.82 -20.15 11.64
N ALA A 296 11.56 -18.86 11.85
CA ALA A 296 11.33 -18.30 13.20
C ALA A 296 10.06 -18.88 13.85
N LEU A 297 8.95 -18.93 13.11
CA LEU A 297 7.70 -19.54 13.62
C LEU A 297 7.86 -21.03 13.95
N GLN A 298 8.66 -21.75 13.18
CA GLN A 298 8.95 -23.16 13.46
C GLN A 298 9.71 -23.34 14.77
N ARG A 299 10.57 -22.40 15.14
CA ARG A 299 11.25 -22.36 16.44
C ARG A 299 10.39 -21.82 17.59
N GLY A 300 9.12 -21.44 17.31
CA GLY A 300 8.23 -20.84 18.29
C GLY A 300 8.50 -19.34 18.58
N GLU A 301 9.30 -18.69 17.73
CA GLU A 301 9.64 -17.28 17.86
C GLU A 301 8.52 -16.36 17.33
N ALA A 302 8.41 -15.16 17.89
CA ALA A 302 7.52 -14.13 17.36
C ALA A 302 8.07 -13.53 16.06
N VAL A 303 7.19 -13.23 15.11
CA VAL A 303 7.56 -12.58 13.86
C VAL A 303 6.77 -11.29 13.66
N ALA A 304 7.39 -10.31 13.01
CA ALA A 304 6.72 -9.08 12.61
C ALA A 304 5.73 -9.33 11.47
N GLY A 305 4.74 -8.45 11.31
CA GLY A 305 3.75 -8.53 10.23
C GLY A 305 2.62 -9.52 10.48
N VAL A 306 2.50 -10.09 11.68
CA VAL A 306 1.30 -10.85 12.05
C VAL A 306 0.12 -9.89 12.12
N VAL A 307 -0.87 -10.16 11.29
CA VAL A 307 -2.06 -9.35 11.15
C VAL A 307 -2.99 -9.58 12.33
N ASN A 308 -3.55 -8.51 12.88
CA ASN A 308 -4.65 -8.57 13.82
C ASN A 308 -5.99 -8.46 13.05
N PRO A 309 -6.76 -9.55 12.90
CA PRO A 309 -8.00 -9.52 12.11
C PRO A 309 -9.03 -8.50 12.62
N ALA A 310 -9.08 -8.25 13.93
CA ALA A 310 -9.99 -7.26 14.52
C ALA A 310 -9.61 -5.80 14.17
N ARG A 311 -8.34 -5.57 13.78
CA ARG A 311 -7.85 -4.26 13.35
C ARG A 311 -7.82 -4.11 11.83
N GLY A 312 -7.91 -5.21 11.08
CA GLY A 312 -7.86 -5.24 9.62
C GLY A 312 -6.46 -5.17 9.01
N TYR A 313 -5.39 -5.19 9.85
CA TYR A 313 -3.98 -5.14 9.37
C TYR A 313 -2.98 -5.60 10.43
#